data_986fa3ca978264e3586910d68669132d
#
_entry.id   986fa3ca978264e3586910d68669132d
#
_cell.length_a   1.000
_cell.length_b   1.000
_cell.length_c   1.000
_cell.angle_alpha   90.00
_cell.angle_beta   90.00
_cell.angle_gamma   90.00
#
_symmetry.space_group_name_H-M   'P 1'
#
loop_
_entity.id
_entity.type
_entity.pdbx_description
1 polymer ?
#
loop_
_entity_poly.entity_id
_entity_poly.type
_entity_poly.pdbx_seq_one_letter_code
_entity_poly.pdbx_strand_id
1 'polypeptide(L)'
;TLFPYTTLFRSLPELTNLYYEGTKVDAKDICFLGTRDLDKGERELMKKAGVTVFSMTDVERYGFSSIVQKIVQFFTERVDMIHVSFDMDVLDPMFAPGTGIQLPAGLSNREALFLMEEIANTNLVKSAEIVEVNPVLDIRNQTAILAVSLASRLLGEKIY
;
A
#
# COMPACT_ATOMS: atom_id res chain seq x y z
N THR A 1 -1.20 9.64 0.27
CA THR A 1 -0.02 8.85 -0.13
C THR A 1 0.89 9.68 -1.02
N LEU A 2 1.90 10.31 -0.43
CA LEU A 2 2.78 11.30 -1.11
C LEU A 2 4.01 10.67 -1.79
N PHE A 3 4.29 9.42 -1.56
CA PHE A 3 5.59 8.82 -1.88
C PHE A 3 5.92 8.64 -3.37
N PRO A 4 5.04 8.17 -4.25
CA PRO A 4 5.35 8.11 -5.68
C PRO A 4 5.42 9.48 -6.34
N TYR A 5 4.70 10.45 -5.78
CA TYR A 5 4.69 11.82 -6.27
C TYR A 5 6.03 12.51 -6.12
N THR A 6 6.66 12.31 -4.99
CA THR A 6 7.91 13.00 -4.67
C THR A 6 9.07 12.52 -5.53
N THR A 7 9.09 11.24 -5.88
CA THR A 7 10.19 10.65 -6.65
C THR A 7 10.03 10.75 -8.17
N LEU A 8 8.78 10.87 -8.66
CA LEU A 8 8.53 10.81 -10.10
C LEU A 8 8.23 12.16 -10.74
N PHE A 9 7.68 13.15 -10.02
CA PHE A 9 7.05 14.23 -10.74
C PHE A 9 7.31 15.68 -10.33
N ARG A 10 7.62 16.05 -9.11
CA ARG A 10 7.83 17.46 -8.71
C ARG A 10 8.33 17.65 -7.28
N SER A 11 9.28 16.89 -6.82
CA SER A 11 9.86 17.13 -5.51
C SER A 11 11.06 18.06 -5.58
N LEU A 12 11.40 18.60 -4.43
CA LEU A 12 12.63 19.37 -4.25
C LEU A 12 13.81 18.49 -4.68
N PRO A 13 14.75 19.02 -5.49
CA PRO A 13 15.92 18.26 -5.94
C PRO A 13 16.71 17.61 -4.81
N GLU A 14 16.74 18.26 -3.64
CA GLU A 14 17.39 17.76 -2.43
C GLU A 14 16.77 16.46 -1.92
N LEU A 15 15.47 16.27 -2.12
CA LEU A 15 14.76 15.03 -1.75
C LEU A 15 14.85 13.97 -2.85
N THR A 16 14.70 14.36 -4.11
CA THR A 16 14.72 13.42 -5.23
C THR A 16 16.10 12.85 -5.48
N ASN A 17 17.14 13.62 -5.18
CA ASN A 17 18.54 13.20 -5.35
C ASN A 17 19.16 12.66 -4.06
N LEU A 18 18.35 12.46 -3.00
CA LEU A 18 18.83 11.88 -1.76
C LEU A 18 19.51 10.52 -2.04
N TYR A 19 20.71 10.34 -1.50
CA TYR A 19 21.58 9.18 -1.66
C TYR A 19 22.24 9.04 -3.05
N TYR A 20 21.52 9.19 -4.16
CA TYR A 20 22.06 9.27 -5.53
C TYR A 20 21.11 10.01 -6.46
N GLU A 21 21.62 10.54 -7.56
CA GLU A 21 20.82 11.17 -8.61
C GLU A 21 20.14 10.11 -9.49
N GLY A 22 18.90 10.38 -9.90
CA GLY A 22 18.16 9.55 -10.83
C GLY A 22 16.96 8.80 -10.21
N THR A 23 16.33 7.99 -11.04
CA THR A 23 15.12 7.24 -10.68
C THR A 23 15.44 6.16 -9.66
N LYS A 24 14.73 6.17 -8.54
CA LYS A 24 14.89 5.17 -7.45
C LYS A 24 14.06 3.92 -7.69
N VAL A 25 12.84 4.11 -8.22
CA VAL A 25 11.90 3.05 -8.56
C VAL A 25 11.26 3.40 -9.89
N ASP A 26 11.20 2.46 -10.82
CA ASP A 26 10.49 2.67 -12.09
C ASP A 26 8.97 2.62 -11.84
N ALA A 27 8.24 3.58 -12.39
CA ALA A 27 6.79 3.68 -12.22
C ALA A 27 6.04 2.43 -12.66
N LYS A 28 6.56 1.71 -13.67
CA LYS A 28 5.97 0.44 -14.15
C LYS A 28 6.05 -0.69 -13.11
N ASP A 29 6.94 -0.57 -12.11
CA ASP A 29 7.12 -1.55 -11.04
C ASP A 29 6.40 -1.13 -9.75
N ILE A 30 5.56 -0.09 -9.81
CA ILE A 30 4.71 0.36 -8.72
C ILE A 30 3.29 -0.17 -8.89
N CYS A 31 2.74 -0.69 -7.80
CA CYS A 31 1.36 -1.16 -7.72
C CYS A 31 0.65 -0.54 -6.53
N PHE A 32 -0.48 0.13 -6.77
CA PHE A 32 -1.39 0.63 -5.73
C PHE A 32 -2.58 -0.29 -5.57
N LEU A 33 -2.98 -0.49 -4.33
CA LEU A 33 -4.21 -1.20 -3.97
C LEU A 33 -5.06 -0.35 -3.04
N GLY A 34 -6.37 -0.39 -3.24
CA GLY A 34 -7.34 0.22 -2.33
C GLY A 34 -7.59 1.71 -2.57
N THR A 35 -7.10 2.26 -3.68
CA THR A 35 -7.33 3.66 -4.03
C THR A 35 -8.84 3.93 -4.20
N ARG A 36 -9.36 4.96 -3.51
CA ARG A 36 -10.77 5.34 -3.57
C ARG A 36 -11.02 6.84 -3.61
N ASP A 37 -9.97 7.62 -3.38
CA ASP A 37 -9.98 9.08 -3.48
C ASP A 37 -8.75 9.55 -4.24
N LEU A 38 -8.93 9.79 -5.52
CA LEU A 38 -7.90 10.30 -6.42
C LEU A 38 -8.46 11.50 -7.16
N ASP A 39 -7.77 12.62 -7.13
CA ASP A 39 -8.14 13.75 -7.96
C ASP A 39 -7.87 13.49 -9.45
N LYS A 40 -8.38 14.38 -10.30
CA LYS A 40 -8.22 14.23 -11.75
C LYS A 40 -6.75 14.27 -12.18
N GLY A 41 -5.96 15.17 -11.57
CA GLY A 41 -4.54 15.33 -11.89
C GLY A 41 -3.73 14.09 -11.50
N GLU A 42 -4.02 13.52 -10.33
CA GLU A 42 -3.41 12.27 -9.86
C GLU A 42 -3.67 11.11 -10.81
N ARG A 43 -4.93 10.92 -11.18
CA ARG A 43 -5.31 9.86 -12.13
C ARG A 43 -4.61 9.98 -13.48
N GLU A 44 -4.52 11.20 -14.00
CA GLU A 44 -3.84 11.45 -15.28
C GLU A 44 -2.33 11.18 -15.18
N LEU A 45 -1.70 11.59 -14.09
CA LEU A 45 -0.28 11.33 -13.83
C LEU A 45 0.02 9.85 -13.66
N MET A 46 -0.75 9.12 -12.85
CA MET A 46 -0.57 7.67 -12.65
C MET A 46 -0.71 6.91 -13.98
N LYS A 47 -1.73 7.25 -14.78
CA LYS A 47 -1.90 6.65 -16.11
C LYS A 47 -0.73 6.94 -17.04
N LYS A 48 -0.27 8.19 -17.09
CA LYS A 48 0.86 8.59 -17.93
C LYS A 48 2.17 7.92 -17.51
N ALA A 49 2.35 7.72 -16.21
CA ALA A 49 3.53 7.05 -15.66
C ALA A 49 3.52 5.53 -15.86
N GLY A 50 2.38 4.92 -16.15
CA GLY A 50 2.25 3.48 -16.29
C GLY A 50 2.20 2.73 -14.96
N VAL A 51 1.80 3.40 -13.88
CA VAL A 51 1.60 2.78 -12.56
C VAL A 51 0.41 1.82 -12.61
N THR A 52 0.55 0.65 -12.01
CA THR A 52 -0.56 -0.29 -11.83
C THR A 52 -1.42 0.13 -10.65
N VAL A 53 -2.74 0.21 -10.85
CA VAL A 53 -3.68 0.62 -9.79
C VAL A 53 -4.84 -0.36 -9.74
N PHE A 54 -5.10 -0.90 -8.55
CA PHE A 54 -6.31 -1.64 -8.20
C PHE A 54 -7.13 -0.80 -7.21
N SER A 55 -8.19 -0.19 -7.70
CA SER A 55 -9.09 0.62 -6.89
C SER A 55 -10.02 -0.25 -6.03
N MET A 56 -10.71 0.37 -5.05
CA MET A 56 -11.77 -0.33 -4.31
C MET A 56 -12.92 -0.77 -5.23
N THR A 57 -13.16 -0.05 -6.33
CA THR A 57 -14.12 -0.49 -7.37
C THR A 57 -13.66 -1.76 -8.08
N ASP A 58 -12.36 -1.93 -8.29
CA ASP A 58 -11.81 -3.18 -8.88
C ASP A 58 -11.91 -4.33 -7.89
N VAL A 59 -11.67 -4.07 -6.61
CA VAL A 59 -11.85 -5.05 -5.53
C VAL A 59 -13.29 -5.57 -5.50
N GLU A 60 -14.28 -4.68 -5.55
CA GLU A 60 -15.70 -5.04 -5.61
C GLU A 60 -16.05 -5.83 -6.88
N ARG A 61 -15.52 -5.41 -8.02
CA ARG A 61 -15.85 -6.01 -9.32
C ARG A 61 -15.25 -7.39 -9.52
N TYR A 62 -14.02 -7.60 -9.09
CA TYR A 62 -13.25 -8.82 -9.40
C TYR A 62 -13.02 -9.72 -8.19
N GLY A 63 -13.34 -9.24 -7.00
CA GLY A 63 -13.09 -9.93 -5.73
C GLY A 63 -11.66 -9.75 -5.23
N PHE A 64 -11.52 -9.53 -3.93
CA PHE A 64 -10.23 -9.21 -3.29
C PHE A 64 -9.16 -10.28 -3.53
N SER A 65 -9.48 -11.57 -3.35
CA SER A 65 -8.53 -12.67 -3.56
C SER A 65 -7.96 -12.68 -4.98
N SER A 66 -8.80 -12.43 -5.99
CA SER A 66 -8.36 -12.35 -7.39
C SER A 66 -7.42 -11.16 -7.63
N ILE A 67 -7.68 -10.03 -6.99
CA ILE A 67 -6.78 -8.87 -7.06
C ILE A 67 -5.44 -9.17 -6.39
N VAL A 68 -5.44 -9.80 -5.21
CA VAL A 68 -4.21 -10.19 -4.52
C VAL A 68 -3.37 -11.15 -5.38
N GLN A 69 -3.99 -12.14 -6.01
CA GLN A 69 -3.28 -13.03 -6.94
C GLN A 69 -2.62 -12.27 -8.11
N LYS A 70 -3.32 -11.28 -8.68
CA LYS A 70 -2.75 -10.43 -9.73
C LYS A 70 -1.58 -9.59 -9.23
N ILE A 71 -1.64 -9.08 -8.00
CA ILE A 71 -0.55 -8.34 -7.37
C ILE A 71 0.66 -9.25 -7.14
N VAL A 72 0.45 -10.44 -6.60
CA VAL A 72 1.53 -11.42 -6.40
C VAL A 72 2.18 -11.77 -7.74
N GLN A 73 1.38 -12.08 -8.75
CA GLN A 73 1.88 -12.37 -10.10
C GLN A 73 2.66 -11.18 -10.68
N PHE A 74 2.10 -9.98 -10.57
CA PHE A 74 2.74 -8.75 -11.05
C PHE A 74 4.17 -8.58 -10.52
N PHE A 75 4.39 -8.83 -9.23
CA PHE A 75 5.72 -8.70 -8.64
C PHE A 75 6.62 -9.91 -8.91
N THR A 76 6.11 -11.13 -8.78
CA THR A 76 6.93 -12.33 -8.98
C THR A 76 7.48 -12.50 -10.39
N GLU A 77 6.81 -11.91 -11.39
CA GLU A 77 7.25 -11.95 -12.78
C GLU A 77 8.22 -10.80 -13.16
N ARG A 78 8.40 -9.78 -12.30
CA ARG A 78 9.04 -8.53 -12.70
C ARG A 78 10.21 -8.08 -11.86
N VAL A 79 10.22 -8.42 -10.57
CA VAL A 79 11.18 -7.84 -9.63
C VAL A 79 11.82 -8.90 -8.75
N ASP A 80 13.05 -8.61 -8.30
CA ASP A 80 13.80 -9.49 -7.39
C ASP A 80 13.53 -9.15 -5.92
N MET A 81 12.90 -7.98 -5.64
CA MET A 81 12.57 -7.56 -4.29
C MET A 81 11.37 -6.62 -4.26
N ILE A 82 10.63 -6.67 -3.15
CA ILE A 82 9.47 -5.84 -2.88
C ILE A 82 9.76 -4.95 -1.67
N HIS A 83 9.45 -3.67 -1.80
CA HIS A 83 9.21 -2.76 -0.68
C HIS A 83 7.71 -2.60 -0.49
N VAL A 84 7.22 -2.84 0.72
CA VAL A 84 5.81 -2.65 1.08
C VAL A 84 5.65 -1.35 1.85
N SER A 85 4.89 -0.41 1.29
CA SER A 85 4.42 0.78 2.01
C SER A 85 2.94 0.59 2.31
N PHE A 86 2.62 0.27 3.56
CA PHE A 86 1.25 0.05 4.00
C PHE A 86 0.74 1.26 4.76
N ASP A 87 -0.19 1.96 4.13
CA ASP A 87 -0.88 3.08 4.71
C ASP A 87 -2.13 2.58 5.45
N MET A 88 -2.23 2.88 6.76
CA MET A 88 -3.35 2.39 7.57
C MET A 88 -4.69 2.98 7.18
N ASP A 89 -4.71 4.10 6.46
CA ASP A 89 -5.95 4.71 5.98
C ASP A 89 -6.56 4.01 4.76
N VAL A 90 -5.87 3.03 4.16
CA VAL A 90 -6.46 2.14 3.16
C VAL A 90 -7.59 1.30 3.75
N LEU A 91 -7.53 1.06 5.04
CA LEU A 91 -8.58 0.36 5.79
C LEU A 91 -9.82 1.23 5.96
N ASP A 92 -10.96 0.57 6.09
CA ASP A 92 -12.17 1.26 6.52
C ASP A 92 -12.00 1.81 7.95
N PRO A 93 -12.46 3.04 8.24
CA PRO A 93 -12.37 3.64 9.57
C PRO A 93 -13.02 2.82 10.69
N MET A 94 -13.93 1.90 10.34
CA MET A 94 -14.49 0.94 11.29
C MET A 94 -13.41 0.04 11.89
N PHE A 95 -12.38 -0.30 11.13
CA PHE A 95 -11.27 -1.17 11.54
C PHE A 95 -10.04 -0.39 12.00
N ALA A 96 -9.79 0.76 11.39
CA ALA A 96 -8.64 1.63 11.67
C ALA A 96 -9.07 3.08 11.91
N PRO A 97 -9.70 3.38 13.07
CA PRO A 97 -10.15 4.74 13.38
C PRO A 97 -9.01 5.72 13.68
N GLY A 98 -7.81 5.22 14.01
CA GLY A 98 -6.65 6.01 14.38
C GLY A 98 -5.80 6.41 13.18
N THR A 99 -6.40 7.05 12.17
CA THR A 99 -5.72 7.60 10.98
C THR A 99 -6.06 9.07 10.78
N GLY A 100 -5.19 9.80 10.12
CA GLY A 100 -5.39 11.22 9.84
C GLY A 100 -6.54 11.48 8.86
N ILE A 101 -6.70 10.62 7.86
CA ILE A 101 -7.77 10.67 6.87
C ILE A 101 -8.66 9.44 7.04
N GLN A 102 -9.91 9.66 7.38
CA GLN A 102 -10.90 8.60 7.63
C GLN A 102 -11.91 8.51 6.49
N LEU A 103 -11.54 7.84 5.42
CA LEU A 103 -12.39 7.67 4.25
C LEU A 103 -13.12 6.31 4.31
N PRO A 104 -14.46 6.28 4.26
CA PRO A 104 -15.22 5.03 4.28
C PRO A 104 -15.02 4.18 3.02
N ALA A 105 -15.52 2.95 3.04
CA ALA A 105 -15.43 1.97 1.97
C ALA A 105 -13.99 1.53 1.65
N GLY A 106 -13.16 1.45 2.68
CA GLY A 106 -11.81 0.88 2.63
C GLY A 106 -11.79 -0.64 2.77
N LEU A 107 -10.59 -1.21 2.85
CA LEU A 107 -10.39 -2.63 3.10
C LEU A 107 -10.81 -3.01 4.53
N SER A 108 -11.25 -4.24 4.69
CA SER A 108 -11.42 -4.85 6.01
C SER A 108 -10.08 -5.28 6.61
N ASN A 109 -10.03 -5.47 7.93
CA ASN A 109 -8.87 -6.04 8.61
C ASN A 109 -8.52 -7.44 8.10
N ARG A 110 -9.52 -8.26 7.75
CA ARG A 110 -9.33 -9.60 7.18
C ARG A 110 -8.62 -9.55 5.83
N GLU A 111 -9.06 -8.67 4.94
CA GLU A 111 -8.45 -8.47 3.62
C GLU A 111 -7.00 -8.00 3.76
N ALA A 112 -6.73 -7.05 4.63
CA ALA A 112 -5.38 -6.56 4.86
C ALA A 112 -4.45 -7.65 5.41
N LEU A 113 -4.89 -8.43 6.39
CA LEU A 113 -4.10 -9.54 6.94
C LEU A 113 -3.81 -10.61 5.88
N PHE A 114 -4.82 -10.96 5.04
CA PHE A 114 -4.65 -11.88 3.93
C PHE A 114 -3.64 -11.36 2.89
N LEU A 115 -3.73 -10.08 2.53
CA LEU A 115 -2.77 -9.44 1.63
C LEU A 115 -1.34 -9.56 2.17
N MET A 116 -1.13 -9.24 3.45
CA MET A 116 0.21 -9.30 4.06
C MET A 116 0.77 -10.72 4.06
N GLU A 117 -0.05 -11.72 4.31
CA GLU A 117 0.35 -13.13 4.27
C GLU A 117 0.73 -13.57 2.85
N GLU A 118 -0.07 -13.21 1.84
CA GLU A 118 0.20 -13.56 0.44
C GLU A 118 1.46 -12.87 -0.10
N ILE A 119 1.68 -11.61 0.26
CA ILE A 119 2.91 -10.90 -0.12
C ILE A 119 4.12 -11.49 0.60
N ALA A 120 4.02 -11.83 1.89
CA ALA A 120 5.09 -12.51 2.64
C ALA A 120 5.46 -13.86 2.00
N ASN A 121 4.46 -14.63 1.55
CA ASN A 121 4.67 -15.93 0.91
C ASN A 121 5.49 -15.85 -0.40
N THR A 122 5.60 -14.68 -1.03
CA THR A 122 6.48 -14.50 -2.20
C THR A 122 7.96 -14.62 -1.87
N ASN A 123 8.36 -14.43 -0.61
CA ASN A 123 9.75 -14.32 -0.14
C ASN A 123 10.55 -13.17 -0.78
N LEU A 124 9.90 -12.25 -1.47
CA LEU A 124 10.53 -11.11 -2.14
C LEU A 124 10.58 -9.85 -1.27
N VAL A 125 9.83 -9.79 -0.16
CA VAL A 125 9.82 -8.62 0.72
C VAL A 125 11.18 -8.44 1.39
N LYS A 126 11.81 -7.28 1.18
CA LYS A 126 13.10 -6.93 1.77
C LYS A 126 13.03 -5.71 2.68
N SER A 127 12.01 -4.89 2.52
CA SER A 127 11.75 -3.75 3.38
C SER A 127 10.27 -3.44 3.42
N ALA A 128 9.84 -2.83 4.51
CA ALA A 128 8.45 -2.40 4.67
C ALA A 128 8.37 -1.19 5.60
N GLU A 129 7.30 -0.43 5.44
CA GLU A 129 6.85 0.58 6.38
C GLU A 129 5.34 0.45 6.56
N ILE A 130 4.88 0.78 7.78
CA ILE A 130 3.46 0.92 8.09
C ILE A 130 3.28 2.35 8.58
N VAL A 131 2.49 3.12 7.86
CA VAL A 131 2.37 4.57 8.05
C VAL A 131 0.95 4.99 8.42
N GLU A 132 0.77 6.26 8.75
CA GLU A 132 -0.51 6.90 9.08
C GLU A 132 -1.19 6.38 10.36
N VAL A 133 -0.48 5.73 11.27
CA VAL A 133 -1.02 5.49 12.62
C VAL A 133 -1.02 6.79 13.41
N ASN A 134 -2.20 7.28 13.77
CA ASN A 134 -2.38 8.46 14.58
C ASN A 134 -2.93 8.10 15.98
N PRO A 135 -2.07 7.98 17.01
CA PRO A 135 -2.52 7.52 18.33
C PRO A 135 -3.47 8.50 19.04
N VAL A 136 -3.49 9.78 18.63
CA VAL A 136 -4.39 10.78 19.21
C VAL A 136 -5.85 10.56 18.79
N LEU A 137 -6.04 10.05 17.55
CA LEU A 137 -7.35 9.75 16.99
C LEU A 137 -7.78 8.30 17.26
N ASP A 138 -6.85 7.45 17.70
CA ASP A 138 -7.10 6.02 17.83
C ASP A 138 -8.00 5.69 19.02
N ILE A 139 -8.84 4.67 18.84
CA ILE A 139 -9.79 4.21 19.86
C ILE A 139 -9.20 2.96 20.53
N ARG A 140 -8.78 3.08 21.79
CA ARG A 140 -8.23 1.95 22.57
C ARG A 140 -7.06 1.24 21.88
N ASN A 141 -6.25 1.97 21.13
CA ASN A 141 -5.14 1.44 20.34
C ASN A 141 -5.55 0.43 19.24
N GLN A 142 -6.80 0.44 18.78
CA GLN A 142 -7.32 -0.50 17.80
C GLN A 142 -6.48 -0.50 16.51
N THR A 143 -6.19 0.69 15.98
CA THR A 143 -5.37 0.86 14.78
C THR A 143 -3.92 0.43 15.01
N ALA A 144 -3.34 0.81 16.13
CA ALA A 144 -1.97 0.44 16.47
C ALA A 144 -1.82 -1.09 16.66
N ILE A 145 -2.77 -1.76 17.31
CA ILE A 145 -2.79 -3.21 17.48
C ILE A 145 -2.90 -3.90 16.10
N LEU A 146 -3.76 -3.38 15.23
CA LEU A 146 -3.90 -3.93 13.88
C LEU A 146 -2.63 -3.72 13.05
N ALA A 147 -1.98 -2.57 13.15
CA ALA A 147 -0.69 -2.32 12.49
C ALA A 147 0.38 -3.34 12.91
N VAL A 148 0.48 -3.65 14.21
CA VAL A 148 1.38 -4.70 14.72
C VAL A 148 1.02 -6.07 14.13
N SER A 149 -0.27 -6.41 14.08
CA SER A 149 -0.72 -7.67 13.49
C SER A 149 -0.39 -7.79 12.00
N LEU A 150 -0.51 -6.70 11.25
CA LEU A 150 -0.13 -6.64 9.84
C LEU A 150 1.38 -6.82 9.66
N ALA A 151 2.18 -6.15 10.50
CA ALA A 151 3.63 -6.32 10.51
C ALA A 151 4.03 -7.79 10.80
N SER A 152 3.42 -8.42 11.81
CA SER A 152 3.66 -9.82 12.15
C SER A 152 3.37 -10.76 10.96
N ARG A 153 2.25 -10.55 10.25
CA ARG A 153 1.92 -11.32 9.05
C ARG A 153 2.95 -11.14 7.94
N LEU A 154 3.36 -9.90 7.69
CA LEU A 154 4.36 -9.60 6.68
C LEU A 154 5.73 -10.21 7.01
N LEU A 155 6.04 -10.37 8.30
CA LEU A 155 7.25 -11.04 8.79
C LEU A 155 7.14 -12.56 8.83
N GLY A 156 6.03 -13.13 8.35
CA GLY A 156 5.86 -14.57 8.20
C GLY A 156 5.11 -15.26 9.33
N GLU A 157 4.46 -14.52 10.24
CA GLU A 157 3.55 -15.15 11.20
C GLU A 157 2.36 -15.77 10.46
N LYS A 158 2.09 -17.04 10.73
CA LYS A 158 0.94 -17.78 10.14
C LYS A 158 -0.01 -18.24 11.24
N ILE A 159 -1.30 -18.32 10.89
CA ILE A 159 -2.29 -18.91 11.80
C ILE A 159 -2.15 -20.43 11.82
N TYR A 160 -1.69 -21.00 10.69
CA TYR A 160 -1.67 -22.45 10.46
C TYR A 160 -0.48 -22.85 9.61
#